data_55856144cc3d3844aa99e3b60a2530bf
#
_entry.id   55856144cc3d3844aa99e3b60a2530bf
#
_cell.length_a   1.000
_cell.length_b   1.000
_cell.length_c   1.000
_cell.angle_alpha   90.00
_cell.angle_beta   90.00
_cell.angle_gamma   90.00
#
_symmetry.space_group_name_H-M   'P 1'
#
loop_
_entity.id
_entity.type
_entity.pdbx_description
1 polymer ?
#
loop_
_entity_poly.entity_id
_entity_poly.type
_entity_poly.pdbx_seq_one_letter_code
_entity_poly.pdbx_strand_id
1 'polypeptide(L)'
;MIIDCHTHLSFPGYEIRSEDHFVAAEPLDACFVLASPDQPSRQSNQLVSEYVARHPKKMLGFAIVNPVIDDISVRYWSGIKDTGFVGAVLYCGSEGFHPTHSKALQFYEVADRLHLPLFFHTVPPFGPDSVLEYIRPFLLDEIAQKFKNIKIIIGSMGLPFVNEAIYMVARHENVFGDLTVHPQKVWEVYNTVLAAHEAGVLGKLFFGSGLPVQKPQSCIETLLGFNKLLADTNLPTVPREKIREIIERPTLEILGITH
;
A
#
# COMPACT_ATOMS: atom_id res chain seq x y z
N MET A 1 12.19 -12.77 -4.90
CA MET A 1 11.91 -11.44 -5.49
C MET A 1 11.50 -10.52 -4.36
N ILE A 2 12.12 -9.35 -4.26
CA ILE A 2 11.81 -8.34 -3.22
C ILE A 2 11.04 -7.20 -3.88
N ILE A 3 9.77 -7.03 -3.49
CA ILE A 3 8.88 -6.00 -4.04
C ILE A 3 8.49 -5.05 -2.91
N ASP A 4 8.77 -3.77 -3.11
CA ASP A 4 8.29 -2.72 -2.23
C ASP A 4 6.93 -2.23 -2.72
N CYS A 5 5.88 -2.50 -1.97
CA CYS A 5 4.53 -2.15 -2.38
C CYS A 5 4.09 -0.73 -1.94
N HIS A 6 4.99 0.07 -1.35
CA HIS A 6 4.63 1.38 -0.83
C HIS A 6 5.77 2.39 -0.99
N THR A 7 5.82 3.06 -2.14
CA THR A 7 6.75 4.17 -2.38
C THR A 7 6.05 5.35 -3.05
N HIS A 8 6.63 6.54 -2.93
CA HIS A 8 6.13 7.78 -3.54
C HIS A 8 7.29 8.59 -4.13
N LEU A 9 7.04 9.33 -5.20
CA LEU A 9 7.94 10.39 -5.67
C LEU A 9 7.73 11.69 -4.89
N SER A 10 6.47 11.95 -4.53
CA SER A 10 6.06 13.09 -3.73
C SER A 10 5.02 12.61 -2.73
N PHE A 11 5.11 13.10 -1.50
CA PHE A 11 4.13 12.85 -0.44
C PHE A 11 4.12 14.10 0.46
N PRO A 12 2.98 14.52 1.01
CA PRO A 12 2.92 15.77 1.78
C PRO A 12 4.04 15.91 2.81
N GLY A 13 4.89 16.93 2.63
CA GLY A 13 6.08 17.18 3.46
C GLY A 13 7.36 16.44 3.05
N TYR A 14 7.31 15.60 2.01
CA TYR A 14 8.45 14.84 1.52
C TYR A 14 8.46 14.81 -0.01
N GLU A 15 9.61 15.10 -0.59
CA GLU A 15 9.86 15.01 -2.03
C GLU A 15 11.17 14.27 -2.27
N ILE A 16 11.23 13.48 -3.35
CA ILE A 16 12.44 12.83 -3.79
C ILE A 16 12.56 12.98 -5.32
N ARG A 17 13.75 13.32 -5.80
CA ARG A 17 13.98 13.30 -7.25
C ARG A 17 13.85 11.88 -7.78
N SER A 18 13.34 11.73 -8.99
CA SER A 18 13.13 10.42 -9.61
C SER A 18 14.41 9.59 -9.72
N GLU A 19 15.56 10.23 -9.95
CA GLU A 19 16.87 9.57 -9.98
C GLU A 19 17.26 9.04 -8.59
N ASP A 20 17.04 9.82 -7.53
CA ASP A 20 17.35 9.42 -6.16
C ASP A 20 16.41 8.31 -5.67
N HIS A 21 15.13 8.34 -6.09
CA HIS A 21 14.18 7.24 -5.84
C HIS A 21 14.66 5.96 -6.52
N PHE A 22 15.09 6.04 -7.78
CA PHE A 22 15.60 4.87 -8.52
C PHE A 22 16.84 4.27 -7.85
N VAL A 23 17.77 5.11 -7.40
CA VAL A 23 18.97 4.69 -6.65
C VAL A 23 18.59 4.06 -5.31
N ALA A 24 17.66 4.66 -4.56
CA ALA A 24 17.19 4.11 -3.28
C ALA A 24 16.50 2.74 -3.45
N ALA A 25 15.88 2.50 -4.61
CA ALA A 25 15.23 1.26 -4.97
C ALA A 25 16.20 0.17 -5.47
N GLU A 26 17.52 0.42 -5.52
CA GLU A 26 18.50 -0.56 -6.03
C GLU A 26 18.35 -1.97 -5.42
N PRO A 27 18.16 -2.16 -4.10
CA PRO A 27 18.07 -3.48 -3.48
C PRO A 27 16.78 -4.24 -3.80
N LEU A 28 15.86 -3.64 -4.56
CA LEU A 28 14.55 -4.20 -4.86
C LEU A 28 14.49 -4.72 -6.30
N ASP A 29 13.68 -5.75 -6.52
CA ASP A 29 13.38 -6.25 -7.86
C ASP A 29 12.31 -5.38 -8.55
N ALA A 30 11.29 -4.93 -7.79
CA ALA A 30 10.27 -4.01 -8.27
C ALA A 30 9.73 -3.09 -7.15
N CYS A 31 9.11 -1.97 -7.55
CA CYS A 31 8.46 -1.02 -6.65
C CYS A 31 7.08 -0.62 -7.16
N PHE A 32 6.11 -0.55 -6.28
CA PHE A 32 4.89 0.21 -6.53
C PHE A 32 5.14 1.69 -6.22
N VAL A 33 4.83 2.53 -7.17
CA VAL A 33 4.93 4.00 -7.05
C VAL A 33 3.52 4.54 -6.96
N LEU A 34 3.11 4.92 -5.76
CA LEU A 34 1.77 5.42 -5.48
C LEU A 34 1.72 6.91 -5.80
N ALA A 35 0.79 7.32 -6.66
CA ALA A 35 0.50 8.74 -6.87
C ALA A 35 -0.08 9.36 -5.58
N SER A 36 0.25 10.61 -5.28
CA SER A 36 0.01 11.26 -3.99
C SER A 36 -1.06 12.36 -4.08
N PRO A 37 -1.79 12.67 -2.98
CA PRO A 37 -2.83 13.70 -2.95
C PRO A 37 -2.30 15.13 -2.75
N ASP A 38 -0.99 15.36 -2.79
CA ASP A 38 -0.37 16.68 -2.66
C ASP A 38 -0.57 17.59 -3.89
N GLN A 39 -1.06 17.01 -4.97
CA GLN A 39 -1.40 17.67 -6.23
C GLN A 39 -2.74 17.15 -6.75
N PRO A 40 -3.42 17.87 -7.69
CA PRO A 40 -4.59 17.32 -8.36
C PRO A 40 -4.29 15.95 -9.01
N SER A 41 -5.22 15.01 -8.89
CA SER A 41 -5.05 13.59 -9.31
C SER A 41 -4.41 13.45 -10.69
N ARG A 42 -4.83 14.28 -11.65
CA ARG A 42 -4.29 14.26 -13.02
C ARG A 42 -2.79 14.57 -13.07
N GLN A 43 -2.33 15.55 -12.28
CA GLN A 43 -0.90 15.95 -12.27
C GLN A 43 -0.06 14.89 -11.57
N SER A 44 -0.54 14.38 -10.43
CA SER A 44 0.13 13.33 -9.68
C SER A 44 0.25 12.05 -10.53
N ASN A 45 -0.82 11.65 -11.21
CA ASN A 45 -0.81 10.50 -12.11
C ASN A 45 0.16 10.72 -13.29
N GLN A 46 0.20 11.92 -13.87
CA GLN A 46 1.14 12.22 -14.94
C GLN A 46 2.60 12.07 -14.50
N LEU A 47 2.95 12.61 -13.33
CA LEU A 47 4.30 12.50 -12.75
C LEU A 47 4.72 11.03 -12.57
N VAL A 48 3.84 10.20 -12.01
CA VAL A 48 4.11 8.77 -11.81
C VAL A 48 4.22 8.04 -13.14
N SER A 49 3.31 8.30 -14.09
CA SER A 49 3.34 7.67 -15.42
C SER A 49 4.63 7.96 -16.17
N GLU A 50 5.09 9.22 -16.18
CA GLU A 50 6.34 9.62 -16.82
C GLU A 50 7.57 8.93 -16.19
N TYR A 51 7.55 8.73 -14.87
CA TYR A 51 8.61 8.01 -14.16
C TYR A 51 8.59 6.52 -14.47
N VAL A 52 7.44 5.88 -14.39
CA VAL A 52 7.27 4.44 -14.70
C VAL A 52 7.67 4.15 -16.15
N ALA A 53 7.27 5.01 -17.10
CA ALA A 53 7.65 4.86 -18.51
C ALA A 53 9.18 4.87 -18.75
N ARG A 54 9.94 5.56 -17.90
CA ARG A 54 11.42 5.53 -17.94
C ARG A 54 12.03 4.25 -17.37
N HIS A 55 11.32 3.57 -16.49
CA HIS A 55 11.81 2.40 -15.75
C HIS A 55 10.79 1.23 -15.75
N PRO A 56 10.26 0.81 -16.92
CA PRO A 56 9.10 -0.08 -17.00
C PRO A 56 9.36 -1.50 -16.49
N LYS A 57 10.62 -1.90 -16.34
CA LYS A 57 11.00 -3.22 -15.79
C LYS A 57 11.08 -3.27 -14.27
N LYS A 58 10.93 -2.13 -13.59
CA LYS A 58 11.14 -2.05 -12.13
C LYS A 58 10.06 -1.26 -11.42
N MET A 59 9.51 -0.23 -12.07
CA MET A 59 8.55 0.68 -11.48
C MET A 59 7.14 0.41 -12.01
N LEU A 60 6.17 0.27 -11.10
CA LEU A 60 4.78 -0.05 -11.38
C LEU A 60 3.91 1.02 -10.71
N GLY A 61 3.10 1.73 -11.48
CA GLY A 61 2.31 2.85 -10.98
C GLY A 61 1.00 2.40 -10.32
N PHE A 62 0.62 3.08 -9.24
CA PHE A 62 -0.74 3.08 -8.71
C PHE A 62 -1.32 4.49 -8.89
N ALA A 63 -2.36 4.61 -9.72
CA ALA A 63 -2.97 5.90 -10.00
C ALA A 63 -3.85 6.37 -8.84
N ILE A 64 -3.69 7.64 -8.42
CA ILE A 64 -4.62 8.21 -7.44
C ILE A 64 -5.99 8.46 -8.09
N VAL A 65 -7.03 8.23 -7.32
CA VAL A 65 -8.41 8.55 -7.66
C VAL A 65 -9.18 9.07 -6.45
N ASN A 66 -9.85 10.20 -6.65
CA ASN A 66 -10.96 10.63 -5.80
C ASN A 66 -12.26 10.36 -6.58
N PRO A 67 -12.99 9.29 -6.27
CA PRO A 67 -14.17 8.89 -7.07
C PRO A 67 -15.28 9.94 -7.09
N VAL A 68 -15.27 10.89 -6.15
CA VAL A 68 -16.31 11.93 -6.05
C VAL A 68 -16.14 12.99 -7.13
N ILE A 69 -14.89 13.27 -7.54
CA ILE A 69 -14.56 14.39 -8.44
C ILE A 69 -13.87 13.95 -9.74
N ASP A 70 -13.18 12.81 -9.76
CA ASP A 70 -12.43 12.34 -10.94
C ASP A 70 -13.29 11.55 -11.92
N ASP A 71 -12.76 11.32 -13.13
CA ASP A 71 -13.38 10.42 -14.12
C ASP A 71 -13.19 8.96 -13.70
N ILE A 72 -14.31 8.32 -13.38
CA ILE A 72 -14.37 6.89 -13.00
C ILE A 72 -14.89 6.00 -14.12
N SER A 73 -14.95 6.49 -15.36
CA SER A 73 -15.45 5.72 -16.49
C SER A 73 -14.55 4.51 -16.84
N VAL A 74 -15.20 3.42 -17.30
CA VAL A 74 -14.47 2.23 -17.78
C VAL A 74 -13.47 2.61 -18.87
N ARG A 75 -13.85 3.55 -19.77
CA ARG A 75 -12.99 4.00 -20.86
C ARG A 75 -11.69 4.62 -20.35
N TYR A 76 -11.79 5.53 -19.37
CA TYR A 76 -10.63 6.17 -18.75
C TYR A 76 -9.72 5.13 -18.09
N TRP A 77 -10.29 4.26 -17.23
CA TRP A 77 -9.53 3.29 -16.46
C TRP A 77 -9.00 2.10 -17.29
N SER A 78 -9.61 1.76 -18.41
CA SER A 78 -8.99 0.84 -19.37
C SER A 78 -7.75 1.44 -20.01
N GLY A 79 -7.78 2.72 -20.36
CA GLY A 79 -6.63 3.41 -20.99
C GLY A 79 -5.50 3.70 -20.00
N ILE A 80 -5.77 3.82 -18.70
CA ILE A 80 -4.74 4.13 -17.71
C ILE A 80 -3.72 3.00 -17.56
N LYS A 81 -4.10 1.75 -17.81
CA LYS A 81 -3.19 0.60 -17.83
C LYS A 81 -2.10 0.73 -18.89
N ASP A 82 -2.42 1.33 -20.03
CA ASP A 82 -1.46 1.53 -21.12
C ASP A 82 -0.37 2.56 -20.77
N THR A 83 -0.54 3.28 -19.67
CA THR A 83 0.39 4.30 -19.18
C THR A 83 1.25 3.83 -18.00
N GLY A 84 1.32 2.50 -17.75
CA GLY A 84 2.18 1.89 -16.73
C GLY A 84 1.54 1.75 -15.35
N PHE A 85 0.23 2.03 -15.23
CA PHE A 85 -0.48 1.80 -13.98
C PHE A 85 -1.03 0.38 -13.90
N VAL A 86 -0.82 -0.23 -12.75
CA VAL A 86 -1.25 -1.62 -12.45
C VAL A 86 -2.37 -1.67 -11.39
N GLY A 87 -2.70 -0.54 -10.77
CA GLY A 87 -3.74 -0.45 -9.74
C GLY A 87 -4.12 1.00 -9.46
N ALA A 88 -4.99 1.21 -8.49
CA ALA A 88 -5.38 2.53 -8.01
C ALA A 88 -5.12 2.70 -6.52
N VAL A 89 -4.79 3.92 -6.10
CA VAL A 89 -4.65 4.31 -4.70
C VAL A 89 -5.74 5.31 -4.30
N LEU A 90 -6.33 5.10 -3.12
CA LEU A 90 -7.40 5.92 -2.56
C LEU A 90 -6.95 6.49 -1.21
N TYR A 91 -7.16 7.79 -1.01
CA TYR A 91 -6.83 8.54 0.20
C TYR A 91 -8.11 9.04 0.88
N CYS A 92 -8.99 8.09 1.26
CA CYS A 92 -10.33 8.41 1.78
C CYS A 92 -10.32 9.44 2.91
N GLY A 93 -9.40 9.29 3.87
CA GLY A 93 -9.26 10.21 4.99
C GLY A 93 -8.75 11.59 4.58
N SER A 94 -7.68 11.64 3.79
CA SER A 94 -7.06 12.91 3.37
C SER A 94 -7.92 13.71 2.41
N GLU A 95 -8.64 13.03 1.52
CA GLU A 95 -9.52 13.66 0.52
C GLU A 95 -10.99 13.77 0.97
N GLY A 96 -11.31 13.34 2.20
CA GLY A 96 -12.58 13.58 2.87
C GLY A 96 -13.79 12.87 2.26
N PHE A 97 -13.61 11.72 1.58
CA PHE A 97 -14.74 10.94 1.07
C PHE A 97 -14.86 9.59 1.79
N HIS A 98 -16.11 9.22 2.11
CA HIS A 98 -16.36 7.95 2.78
C HIS A 98 -16.09 6.76 1.81
N PRO A 99 -15.42 5.67 2.26
CA PRO A 99 -15.12 4.52 1.39
C PRO A 99 -16.35 3.91 0.70
N THR A 100 -17.53 3.98 1.33
CA THR A 100 -18.79 3.50 0.74
C THR A 100 -19.63 4.61 0.09
N HIS A 101 -19.04 5.78 -0.21
CA HIS A 101 -19.73 6.82 -0.97
C HIS A 101 -20.24 6.26 -2.31
N SER A 102 -21.43 6.67 -2.76
CA SER A 102 -22.07 6.11 -3.96
C SER A 102 -21.18 6.16 -5.21
N LYS A 103 -20.39 7.22 -5.38
CA LYS A 103 -19.42 7.34 -6.47
C LYS A 103 -18.23 6.39 -6.29
N ALA A 104 -17.78 6.17 -5.05
CA ALA A 104 -16.73 5.20 -4.77
C ALA A 104 -17.21 3.77 -5.09
N LEU A 105 -18.43 3.41 -4.73
CA LEU A 105 -19.03 2.12 -5.11
C LEU A 105 -19.09 1.94 -6.64
N GLN A 106 -19.45 3.00 -7.40
CA GLN A 106 -19.40 2.96 -8.86
C GLN A 106 -17.97 2.75 -9.40
N PHE A 107 -16.97 3.38 -8.78
CA PHE A 107 -15.58 3.14 -9.14
C PHE A 107 -15.15 1.70 -8.85
N TYR A 108 -15.56 1.12 -7.73
CA TYR A 108 -15.25 -0.28 -7.42
C TYR A 108 -15.86 -1.26 -8.41
N GLU A 109 -17.04 -0.97 -8.97
CA GLU A 109 -17.61 -1.77 -10.07
C GLU A 109 -16.70 -1.74 -11.32
N VAL A 110 -16.09 -0.60 -11.61
CA VAL A 110 -15.10 -0.47 -12.70
C VAL A 110 -13.83 -1.23 -12.37
N ALA A 111 -13.29 -1.08 -11.14
CA ALA A 111 -12.09 -1.76 -10.69
C ALA A 111 -12.27 -3.29 -10.68
N ASP A 112 -13.41 -3.79 -10.23
CA ASP A 112 -13.75 -5.22 -10.23
C ASP A 112 -13.76 -5.79 -11.64
N ARG A 113 -14.42 -5.09 -12.58
CA ARG A 113 -14.46 -5.47 -14.01
C ARG A 113 -13.08 -5.52 -14.65
N LEU A 114 -12.19 -4.59 -14.27
CA LEU A 114 -10.85 -4.46 -14.83
C LEU A 114 -9.79 -5.24 -14.04
N HIS A 115 -10.19 -5.94 -12.97
CA HIS A 115 -9.30 -6.63 -12.04
C HIS A 115 -8.15 -5.73 -11.54
N LEU A 116 -8.49 -4.48 -11.18
CA LEU A 116 -7.54 -3.50 -10.65
C LEU A 116 -7.35 -3.71 -9.15
N PRO A 117 -6.14 -3.95 -8.66
CA PRO A 117 -5.85 -3.86 -7.23
C PRO A 117 -6.10 -2.45 -6.71
N LEU A 118 -6.65 -2.34 -5.50
CA LEU A 118 -6.89 -1.07 -4.82
C LEU A 118 -6.04 -0.97 -3.57
N PHE A 119 -5.29 0.11 -3.45
CA PHE A 119 -4.51 0.46 -2.28
C PHE A 119 -5.24 1.54 -1.48
N PHE A 120 -5.68 1.23 -0.27
CA PHE A 120 -6.29 2.20 0.65
C PHE A 120 -5.22 2.75 1.58
N HIS A 121 -4.82 3.99 1.31
CA HIS A 121 -3.77 4.66 2.07
C HIS A 121 -4.32 5.25 3.37
N THR A 122 -3.68 4.96 4.51
CA THR A 122 -4.22 5.25 5.84
C THR A 122 -3.37 6.19 6.70
N VAL A 123 -2.15 6.52 6.26
CA VAL A 123 -1.22 7.28 7.09
C VAL A 123 -1.20 8.78 6.82
N PRO A 124 -0.85 9.62 7.85
CA PRO A 124 -0.68 11.06 7.72
C PRO A 124 0.45 11.44 6.73
N PRO A 125 0.54 12.74 6.34
CA PRO A 125 -0.10 13.84 7.04
C PRO A 125 -1.56 14.05 6.64
N PHE A 126 -2.39 14.38 7.65
CA PHE A 126 -3.77 14.77 7.44
C PHE A 126 -3.90 16.29 7.50
N GLY A 127 -4.58 16.88 6.52
CA GLY A 127 -4.90 18.30 6.49
C GLY A 127 -6.11 18.64 7.39
N PRO A 128 -6.47 19.95 7.48
CA PRO A 128 -7.62 20.38 8.29
C PRO A 128 -8.95 19.74 7.88
N ASP A 129 -9.11 19.45 6.59
CA ASP A 129 -10.34 18.88 6.02
C ASP A 129 -10.35 17.35 6.02
N SER A 130 -9.30 16.72 6.55
CA SER A 130 -9.20 15.25 6.62
C SER A 130 -10.18 14.67 7.64
N VAL A 131 -10.77 13.53 7.30
CA VAL A 131 -11.72 12.81 8.16
C VAL A 131 -11.09 11.48 8.62
N LEU A 132 -10.58 11.46 9.86
CA LEU A 132 -9.86 10.30 10.41
C LEU A 132 -10.72 9.03 10.47
N GLU A 133 -12.03 9.15 10.63
CA GLU A 133 -12.93 8.00 10.61
C GLU A 133 -12.88 7.26 9.28
N TYR A 134 -12.61 7.95 8.15
CA TYR A 134 -12.61 7.37 6.83
C TYR A 134 -11.37 6.51 6.49
N ILE A 135 -10.37 6.46 7.39
CA ILE A 135 -9.22 5.56 7.27
C ILE A 135 -9.41 4.23 8.00
N ARG A 136 -10.52 4.02 8.72
CA ARG A 136 -10.74 2.80 9.49
C ARG A 136 -10.89 1.58 8.58
N PRO A 137 -10.09 0.53 8.80
CA PRO A 137 -10.14 -0.69 8.00
C PRO A 137 -11.53 -1.36 7.94
N PHE A 138 -12.32 -1.31 9.01
CA PHE A 138 -13.66 -1.91 9.01
C PHE A 138 -14.65 -1.27 8.03
N LEU A 139 -14.40 -0.04 7.57
CA LEU A 139 -15.20 0.57 6.50
C LEU A 139 -15.04 -0.13 5.15
N LEU A 140 -14.03 -0.99 5.02
CA LEU A 140 -13.78 -1.78 3.81
C LEU A 140 -14.48 -3.15 3.82
N ASP A 141 -15.16 -3.56 4.93
CA ASP A 141 -15.77 -4.88 5.07
C ASP A 141 -16.83 -5.14 3.99
N GLU A 142 -17.76 -4.21 3.81
CA GLU A 142 -18.82 -4.32 2.79
C GLU A 142 -18.22 -4.34 1.36
N ILE A 143 -17.18 -3.55 1.13
CA ILE A 143 -16.48 -3.48 -0.17
C ILE A 143 -15.84 -4.82 -0.48
N ALA A 144 -15.10 -5.38 0.47
CA ALA A 144 -14.43 -6.67 0.33
C ALA A 144 -15.41 -7.84 0.12
N GLN A 145 -16.58 -7.78 0.75
CA GLN A 145 -17.64 -8.78 0.56
C GLN A 145 -18.29 -8.69 -0.82
N LYS A 146 -18.56 -7.46 -1.28
CA LYS A 146 -19.30 -7.21 -2.53
C LYS A 146 -18.40 -7.43 -3.76
N PHE A 147 -17.14 -6.98 -3.71
CA PHE A 147 -16.21 -6.96 -4.85
C PHE A 147 -15.08 -7.98 -4.65
N LYS A 148 -15.35 -9.25 -4.82
CA LYS A 148 -14.40 -10.34 -4.50
C LYS A 148 -13.25 -10.47 -5.49
N ASN A 149 -13.37 -9.92 -6.69
CA ASN A 149 -12.29 -9.94 -7.68
C ASN A 149 -11.25 -8.82 -7.43
N ILE A 150 -11.62 -7.79 -6.68
CA ILE A 150 -10.68 -6.72 -6.31
C ILE A 150 -9.72 -7.25 -5.23
N LYS A 151 -8.42 -7.09 -5.47
CA LYS A 151 -7.41 -7.25 -4.42
C LYS A 151 -7.28 -5.93 -3.67
N ILE A 152 -7.63 -5.92 -2.40
CA ILE A 152 -7.58 -4.74 -1.53
C ILE A 152 -6.30 -4.78 -0.70
N ILE A 153 -5.51 -3.71 -0.73
CA ILE A 153 -4.32 -3.54 0.10
C ILE A 153 -4.61 -2.44 1.12
N ILE A 154 -4.56 -2.79 2.41
CA ILE A 154 -4.67 -1.82 3.51
C ILE A 154 -3.28 -1.27 3.79
N GLY A 155 -3.06 0.00 3.49
CA GLY A 155 -1.78 0.68 3.67
C GLY A 155 -1.36 0.75 5.13
N SER A 156 -0.07 0.59 5.38
CA SER A 156 0.56 0.67 6.72
C SER A 156 -0.19 -0.10 7.81
N MET A 157 -0.73 -1.27 7.45
CA MET A 157 -1.56 -2.08 8.36
C MET A 157 -2.67 -1.30 9.06
N GLY A 158 -3.26 -0.32 8.35
CA GLY A 158 -4.38 0.46 8.87
C GLY A 158 -4.05 1.37 10.05
N LEU A 159 -2.80 1.74 10.25
CA LEU A 159 -2.40 2.64 11.34
C LEU A 159 -3.31 3.87 11.44
N PRO A 160 -3.77 4.22 12.67
CA PRO A 160 -3.47 3.60 13.97
C PRO A 160 -4.36 2.40 14.33
N PHE A 161 -5.25 1.93 13.45
CA PHE A 161 -6.27 0.90 13.70
C PHE A 161 -5.78 -0.52 13.31
N VAL A 162 -4.56 -0.89 13.72
CA VAL A 162 -3.88 -2.14 13.30
C VAL A 162 -4.74 -3.40 13.55
N ASN A 163 -5.43 -3.48 14.69
CA ASN A 163 -6.27 -4.64 15.00
C ASN A 163 -7.43 -4.78 14.01
N GLU A 164 -8.05 -3.67 13.58
CA GLU A 164 -9.10 -3.72 12.56
C GLU A 164 -8.55 -4.25 11.24
N ALA A 165 -7.36 -3.80 10.83
CA ALA A 165 -6.70 -4.31 9.62
C ALA A 165 -6.41 -5.81 9.72
N ILE A 166 -5.91 -6.28 10.87
CA ILE A 166 -5.67 -7.72 11.11
C ILE A 166 -6.97 -8.52 10.95
N TYR A 167 -8.07 -8.06 11.56
CA TYR A 167 -9.37 -8.73 11.40
C TYR A 167 -9.86 -8.73 9.95
N MET A 168 -9.68 -7.63 9.21
CA MET A 168 -10.03 -7.54 7.79
C MET A 168 -9.22 -8.53 6.94
N VAL A 169 -7.90 -8.57 7.15
CA VAL A 169 -6.98 -9.48 6.44
C VAL A 169 -7.30 -10.95 6.77
N ALA A 170 -7.64 -11.26 8.02
CA ALA A 170 -8.02 -12.61 8.43
C ALA A 170 -9.37 -13.06 7.84
N ARG A 171 -10.34 -12.15 7.75
CA ARG A 171 -11.71 -12.44 7.33
C ARG A 171 -11.87 -12.61 5.82
N HIS A 172 -11.18 -11.78 5.02
CA HIS A 172 -11.41 -11.70 3.58
C HIS A 172 -10.23 -12.24 2.77
N GLU A 173 -10.47 -13.18 1.88
CA GLU A 173 -9.44 -13.77 1.02
C GLU A 173 -8.78 -12.74 0.08
N ASN A 174 -9.53 -11.72 -0.31
CA ASN A 174 -9.10 -10.66 -1.22
C ASN A 174 -8.53 -9.41 -0.53
N VAL A 175 -8.36 -9.43 0.80
CA VAL A 175 -7.76 -8.32 1.57
C VAL A 175 -6.37 -8.68 2.04
N PHE A 176 -5.43 -7.78 1.84
CA PHE A 176 -4.01 -7.88 2.17
C PHE A 176 -3.59 -6.66 2.99
N GLY A 177 -2.49 -6.76 3.73
CA GLY A 177 -1.91 -5.65 4.46
C GLY A 177 -0.56 -5.23 3.88
N ASP A 178 -0.33 -3.94 3.73
CA ASP A 178 0.99 -3.38 3.54
C ASP A 178 1.65 -3.17 4.90
N LEU A 179 2.75 -3.86 5.15
CA LEU A 179 3.58 -3.62 6.32
C LEU A 179 4.62 -2.55 5.99
N THR A 180 4.22 -1.28 6.11
CA THR A 180 5.17 -0.17 6.00
C THR A 180 6.08 -0.16 7.23
N VAL A 181 7.38 -0.34 7.01
CA VAL A 181 8.37 -0.49 8.08
C VAL A 181 8.97 0.85 8.44
N HIS A 182 8.89 1.23 9.70
CA HIS A 182 9.49 2.45 10.25
C HIS A 182 10.66 2.11 11.19
N PRO A 183 11.93 2.13 10.72
CA PRO A 183 13.09 1.76 11.54
C PRO A 183 13.22 2.57 12.84
N GLN A 184 12.72 3.82 12.89
CA GLN A 184 12.74 4.66 14.08
C GLN A 184 11.60 4.34 15.06
N LYS A 185 10.57 3.59 14.63
CA LYS A 185 9.40 3.23 15.44
C LYS A 185 9.37 1.72 15.70
N VAL A 186 10.44 1.22 16.28
CA VAL A 186 10.67 -0.22 16.46
C VAL A 186 9.49 -0.94 17.14
N TRP A 187 8.90 -0.32 18.17
CA TRP A 187 7.78 -0.89 18.90
C TRP A 187 6.49 -0.97 18.06
N GLU A 188 6.27 -0.01 17.16
CA GLU A 188 5.14 -0.06 16.22
C GLU A 188 5.29 -1.26 15.28
N VAL A 189 6.49 -1.45 14.73
CA VAL A 189 6.80 -2.59 13.86
C VAL A 189 6.67 -3.91 14.63
N TYR A 190 7.24 -3.99 15.82
CA TYR A 190 7.20 -5.18 16.67
C TYR A 190 5.76 -5.60 16.99
N ASN A 191 4.96 -4.68 17.51
CA ASN A 191 3.58 -4.98 17.91
C ASN A 191 2.73 -5.40 16.71
N THR A 192 2.89 -4.74 15.57
CA THR A 192 2.13 -5.06 14.34
C THR A 192 2.50 -6.46 13.82
N VAL A 193 3.79 -6.77 13.73
CA VAL A 193 4.25 -8.07 13.22
C VAL A 193 3.86 -9.20 14.19
N LEU A 194 3.99 -8.99 15.49
CA LEU A 194 3.62 -9.98 16.49
C LEU A 194 2.11 -10.26 16.46
N ALA A 195 1.28 -9.21 16.49
CA ALA A 195 -0.18 -9.36 16.44
C ALA A 195 -0.64 -10.06 15.15
N ALA A 196 -0.02 -9.73 14.00
CA ALA A 196 -0.29 -10.40 12.72
C ALA A 196 0.16 -11.87 12.74
N HIS A 197 1.26 -12.19 13.43
CA HIS A 197 1.72 -13.56 13.62
C HIS A 197 0.74 -14.38 14.48
N GLU A 198 0.31 -13.85 15.61
CA GLU A 198 -0.65 -14.50 16.50
C GLU A 198 -2.01 -14.73 15.82
N ALA A 199 -2.42 -13.81 14.97
CA ALA A 199 -3.64 -13.94 14.14
C ALA A 199 -3.47 -14.87 12.93
N GLY A 200 -2.25 -15.36 12.64
CA GLY A 200 -1.99 -16.25 11.51
C GLY A 200 -2.04 -15.56 10.13
N VAL A 201 -1.94 -14.23 10.06
CA VAL A 201 -2.12 -13.46 8.82
C VAL A 201 -0.82 -12.99 8.15
N LEU A 202 0.35 -13.34 8.68
CA LEU A 202 1.64 -12.95 8.09
C LEU A 202 1.74 -13.32 6.60
N GLY A 203 1.10 -14.42 6.20
CA GLY A 203 1.05 -14.87 4.80
C GLY A 203 0.34 -13.91 3.84
N LYS A 204 -0.37 -12.90 4.34
CA LYS A 204 -1.11 -11.90 3.55
C LYS A 204 -0.55 -10.49 3.71
N LEU A 205 0.64 -10.35 4.31
CA LEU A 205 1.33 -9.07 4.41
C LEU A 205 2.34 -8.91 3.28
N PHE A 206 2.40 -7.70 2.73
CA PHE A 206 3.38 -7.26 1.76
C PHE A 206 4.39 -6.33 2.41
N PHE A 207 5.61 -6.33 1.91
CA PHE A 207 6.65 -5.40 2.34
C PHE A 207 6.43 -4.02 1.72
N GLY A 208 6.54 -2.97 2.53
CA GLY A 208 6.56 -1.57 2.12
C GLY A 208 7.61 -0.77 2.90
N SER A 209 8.29 0.16 2.26
CA SER A 209 9.23 1.06 2.93
C SER A 209 8.64 2.41 3.29
N GLY A 210 7.65 2.88 2.52
CA GLY A 210 7.18 4.27 2.62
C GLY A 210 8.23 5.28 2.12
N LEU A 211 9.10 4.90 1.16
CA LEU A 211 9.99 5.85 0.49
C LEU A 211 9.17 7.02 -0.08
N PRO A 212 9.55 8.29 0.12
CA PRO A 212 10.87 8.81 0.52
C PRO A 212 11.07 8.96 2.03
N VAL A 213 10.08 8.67 2.87
CA VAL A 213 10.20 8.84 4.33
C VAL A 213 11.26 7.91 4.91
N GLN A 214 11.32 6.67 4.42
CA GLN A 214 12.31 5.66 4.81
C GLN A 214 13.01 5.08 3.58
N LYS A 215 14.23 4.55 3.78
CA LYS A 215 14.96 3.84 2.72
C LYS A 215 14.63 2.34 2.76
N PRO A 216 14.33 1.70 1.61
CA PRO A 216 14.03 0.27 1.54
C PRO A 216 15.07 -0.61 2.23
N GLN A 217 16.36 -0.33 2.03
CA GLN A 217 17.45 -1.08 2.66
C GLN A 217 17.33 -1.11 4.19
N SER A 218 17.11 0.05 4.83
CA SER A 218 16.98 0.15 6.28
C SER A 218 15.74 -0.58 6.80
N CYS A 219 14.65 -0.58 6.03
CA CYS A 219 13.41 -1.30 6.36
C CYS A 219 13.63 -2.82 6.30
N ILE A 220 14.31 -3.32 5.26
CA ILE A 220 14.68 -4.74 5.12
C ILE A 220 15.57 -5.18 6.29
N GLU A 221 16.61 -4.40 6.60
CA GLU A 221 17.52 -4.69 7.71
C GLU A 221 16.78 -4.72 9.06
N THR A 222 15.82 -3.81 9.28
CA THR A 222 14.98 -3.78 10.48
C THR A 222 14.15 -5.05 10.60
N LEU A 223 13.49 -5.50 9.53
CA LEU A 223 12.72 -6.75 9.54
C LEU A 223 13.60 -7.97 9.74
N LEU A 224 14.72 -8.09 9.01
CA LEU A 224 15.65 -9.22 9.16
C LEU A 224 16.31 -9.24 10.53
N GLY A 225 16.49 -8.07 11.15
CA GLY A 225 16.99 -7.90 12.51
C GLY A 225 15.94 -8.04 13.61
N PHE A 226 14.68 -8.27 13.28
CA PHE A 226 13.54 -8.26 14.19
C PHE A 226 13.81 -8.99 15.52
N ASN A 227 14.22 -10.25 15.47
CA ASN A 227 14.46 -11.04 16.67
C ASN A 227 15.73 -10.62 17.44
N LYS A 228 16.67 -9.90 16.84
CA LYS A 228 17.87 -9.39 17.53
C LYS A 228 17.52 -8.34 18.58
N LEU A 229 16.44 -7.58 18.34
CA LEU A 229 15.94 -6.56 19.30
C LEU A 229 15.40 -7.20 20.58
N LEU A 230 15.11 -8.50 20.54
CA LEU A 230 14.49 -9.27 21.60
C LEU A 230 15.49 -10.19 22.29
N ALA A 231 16.75 -10.17 21.87
CA ALA A 231 17.80 -10.94 22.50
C ALA A 231 17.90 -10.56 23.98
N ASP A 232 18.07 -11.56 24.85
CA ASP A 232 18.15 -11.42 26.30
C ASP A 232 16.86 -10.86 26.96
N THR A 233 15.72 -10.91 26.28
CA THR A 233 14.40 -10.58 26.83
C THR A 233 13.50 -11.81 26.88
N ASN A 234 12.40 -11.73 27.64
CA ASN A 234 11.33 -12.72 27.65
C ASN A 234 10.19 -12.39 26.67
N LEU A 235 10.40 -11.45 25.75
CA LEU A 235 9.39 -11.07 24.77
C LEU A 235 9.23 -12.16 23.70
N PRO A 236 8.01 -12.38 23.18
CA PRO A 236 7.77 -13.33 22.12
C PRO A 236 8.56 -12.99 20.85
N THR A 237 9.01 -14.02 20.14
CA THR A 237 9.70 -13.91 18.86
C THR A 237 8.84 -14.45 17.73
N VAL A 238 9.14 -14.04 16.50
CA VAL A 238 8.49 -14.55 15.30
C VAL A 238 9.53 -15.39 14.51
N PRO A 239 9.18 -16.57 13.99
CA PRO A 239 10.11 -17.37 13.20
C PRO A 239 10.74 -16.55 12.06
N ARG A 240 12.08 -16.62 11.94
CA ARG A 240 12.82 -15.79 10.97
C ARG A 240 12.38 -16.03 9.54
N GLU A 241 12.01 -17.25 9.21
CA GLU A 241 11.48 -17.64 7.91
C GLU A 241 10.18 -16.88 7.60
N LYS A 242 9.32 -16.72 8.58
CA LYS A 242 8.05 -15.97 8.44
C LYS A 242 8.28 -14.48 8.19
N ILE A 243 9.28 -13.89 8.85
CA ILE A 243 9.69 -12.52 8.57
C ILE A 243 10.24 -12.39 7.14
N ARG A 244 11.08 -13.32 6.72
CA ARG A 244 11.65 -13.33 5.39
C ARG A 244 10.59 -13.50 4.30
N GLU A 245 9.58 -14.34 4.55
CA GLU A 245 8.44 -14.54 3.65
C GLU A 245 7.66 -13.23 3.38
N ILE A 246 7.63 -12.25 4.29
CA ILE A 246 7.00 -10.95 4.04
C ILE A 246 7.80 -10.17 3.00
N ILE A 247 9.13 -10.15 3.12
CA ILE A 247 10.04 -9.41 2.23
C ILE A 247 10.05 -10.04 0.83
N GLU A 248 10.08 -11.38 0.74
CA GLU A 248 10.26 -12.13 -0.50
C GLU A 248 8.94 -12.63 -1.10
N ARG A 249 7.81 -12.05 -0.68
CA ARG A 249 6.48 -12.46 -1.13
C ARG A 249 6.29 -12.29 -2.64
N PRO A 250 5.65 -13.24 -3.33
CA PRO A 250 5.33 -13.11 -4.76
C PRO A 250 4.14 -12.15 -4.97
N THR A 251 4.33 -10.89 -4.59
CA THR A 251 3.28 -9.86 -4.52
C THR A 251 2.59 -9.63 -5.86
N LEU A 252 3.34 -9.63 -6.98
CA LEU A 252 2.76 -9.42 -8.32
C LEU A 252 1.81 -10.57 -8.69
N GLU A 253 2.23 -11.81 -8.46
CA GLU A 253 1.41 -13.01 -8.73
C GLU A 253 0.13 -13.00 -7.90
N ILE A 254 0.24 -12.71 -6.59
CA ILE A 254 -0.91 -12.65 -5.67
C ILE A 254 -1.92 -11.57 -6.10
N LEU A 255 -1.43 -10.44 -6.59
CA LEU A 255 -2.26 -9.33 -7.06
C LEU A 255 -2.75 -9.53 -8.51
N GLY A 256 -2.29 -10.57 -9.22
CA GLY A 256 -2.64 -10.80 -10.61
C GLY A 256 -2.02 -9.78 -11.58
N ILE A 257 -0.89 -9.19 -11.20
CA ILE A 257 -0.16 -8.21 -12.01
C ILE A 257 0.84 -8.95 -12.89
N THR A 258 0.64 -8.86 -14.20
CA THR A 258 1.63 -9.30 -15.21
C THR A 258 2.66 -8.20 -15.43
N HIS A 259 3.95 -8.54 -15.30
CA HIS A 259 5.04 -7.57 -15.41
C HIS A 259 6.19 -8.16 -16.24
#